data_ef5bca2557f5df8849338b9315a10381
#
_entry.id   ef5bca2557f5df8849338b9315a10381
#
_cell.length_a   1.000
_cell.length_b   1.000
_cell.length_c   1.000
_cell.angle_alpha   90.00
_cell.angle_beta   90.00
_cell.angle_gamma   90.00
#
_symmetry.space_group_name_H-M   'P 1'
#
loop_
_entity.id
_entity.type
_entity.pdbx_description
1 polymer ?
#
loop_
_entity_poly.entity_id
_entity_poly.type
_entity_poly.pdbx_seq_one_letter_code
_entity_poly.pdbx_strand_id
1 'polypeptide(L)'
;MGPRVRTVVSACTLALGLTSSGPASQAGDAAQNPAGDGIHTLYLIRHGDYESDDPRDSDAGKALNPLGQEQAQLVAQRLAALPVTFDSLHASSMRRARETAEIMSSIIGLPVQLASDIRECTPPARREDIRAKLDPKEAAACREQLDGAFAHYFEPSPERDSREILVCHGNVIRYLVCRALGVDSQAWDGMTIANCSITVIEVRADGSPRLVTFDDVGHLPPDKQIYTGSRRPQPAAAR
;
A
#
# COMPACT_ATOMS: atom_id res chain seq x y z
N MET A 1 -63.13 -25.44 42.19
CA MET A 1 -64.23 -25.08 41.31
C MET A 1 -63.70 -24.69 39.95
N GLY A 2 -63.72 -25.62 38.99
CA GLY A 2 -63.41 -25.34 37.61
C GLY A 2 -64.70 -25.37 36.77
N PRO A 3 -64.62 -24.84 35.56
CA PRO A 3 -65.39 -25.55 34.54
C PRO A 3 -64.64 -25.86 33.25
N ARG A 4 -65.10 -26.88 32.71
CA ARG A 4 -64.81 -27.80 31.65
C ARG A 4 -64.71 -27.19 30.25
N VAL A 5 -63.71 -27.73 29.55
CA VAL A 5 -63.50 -27.66 28.12
C VAL A 5 -64.60 -28.38 27.33
N ARG A 6 -64.98 -27.81 26.20
CA ARG A 6 -65.74 -28.50 25.14
C ARG A 6 -64.94 -28.48 23.84
N THR A 7 -64.58 -29.70 23.42
CA THR A 7 -64.03 -30.04 22.11
C THR A 7 -65.15 -30.00 21.06
N VAL A 8 -64.88 -29.32 19.92
CA VAL A 8 -65.69 -29.47 18.70
C VAL A 8 -64.80 -30.01 17.61
N VAL A 9 -65.08 -31.19 17.16
CA VAL A 9 -64.52 -31.83 15.98
C VAL A 9 -65.41 -31.45 14.79
N SER A 10 -64.83 -30.93 13.76
CA SER A 10 -65.49 -30.74 12.47
C SER A 10 -64.65 -31.35 11.37
N ALA A 11 -65.16 -32.39 10.77
CA ALA A 11 -64.65 -33.02 9.56
C ALA A 11 -65.22 -32.34 8.35
N CYS A 12 -64.39 -32.07 7.33
CA CYS A 12 -64.90 -31.87 5.99
C CYS A 12 -63.85 -32.16 4.91
N THR A 13 -64.05 -33.23 4.25
CA THR A 13 -64.08 -33.55 2.80
C THR A 13 -62.91 -33.14 1.92
N LEU A 14 -62.28 -34.21 1.39
CA LEU A 14 -61.41 -34.19 0.18
C LEU A 14 -62.13 -33.67 -1.07
N ALA A 15 -61.40 -32.80 -1.80
CA ALA A 15 -61.64 -32.59 -3.22
C ALA A 15 -60.33 -32.79 -3.96
N LEU A 16 -60.22 -33.84 -4.77
CA LEU A 16 -59.13 -34.06 -5.75
C LEU A 16 -59.33 -33.05 -6.93
N GLY A 17 -58.39 -32.16 -7.11
CA GLY A 17 -58.26 -31.37 -8.31
C GLY A 17 -56.97 -31.77 -9.01
N LEU A 18 -57.03 -32.52 -10.13
CA LEU A 18 -55.95 -32.72 -11.05
C LEU A 18 -55.67 -31.43 -11.82
N THR A 19 -54.50 -30.82 -11.62
CA THR A 19 -54.00 -29.79 -12.50
C THR A 19 -52.69 -30.28 -13.11
N SER A 20 -52.67 -30.32 -14.44
CA SER A 20 -51.51 -30.65 -15.29
C SER A 20 -50.38 -29.65 -15.13
N SER A 21 -49.23 -30.12 -14.63
CA SER A 21 -48.00 -29.39 -14.60
C SER A 21 -47.28 -29.45 -15.95
N GLY A 22 -47.28 -28.32 -16.69
CA GLY A 22 -46.34 -28.09 -17.76
C GLY A 22 -44.90 -27.92 -17.23
N PRO A 23 -43.87 -28.25 -18.03
CA PRO A 23 -42.49 -28.09 -17.56
C PRO A 23 -42.15 -26.60 -17.43
N ALA A 24 -41.85 -26.16 -16.20
CA ALA A 24 -41.23 -24.87 -15.95
C ALA A 24 -39.79 -24.91 -16.47
N SER A 25 -39.55 -24.12 -17.50
CA SER A 25 -38.18 -23.83 -17.96
C SER A 25 -37.41 -23.19 -16.81
N GLN A 26 -36.51 -23.93 -16.19
CA GLN A 26 -35.50 -23.39 -15.31
C GLN A 26 -34.51 -22.64 -16.22
N ALA A 27 -34.69 -21.32 -16.31
CA ALA A 27 -33.59 -20.42 -16.66
C ALA A 27 -32.52 -20.61 -15.58
N GLY A 28 -31.41 -21.21 -15.96
CA GLY A 28 -30.26 -21.37 -15.09
C GLY A 28 -29.79 -19.98 -14.66
N ASP A 29 -29.96 -19.68 -13.38
CA ASP A 29 -29.14 -18.70 -12.71
C ASP A 29 -27.69 -19.13 -12.92
N ALA A 30 -26.99 -18.42 -13.83
CA ALA A 30 -25.54 -18.47 -13.86
C ALA A 30 -25.11 -18.02 -12.46
N ALA A 31 -24.68 -18.97 -11.64
CA ALA A 31 -24.07 -18.71 -10.36
C ALA A 31 -22.94 -17.70 -10.63
N GLN A 32 -23.16 -16.46 -10.23
CA GLN A 32 -22.08 -15.49 -10.06
C GLN A 32 -21.16 -16.15 -9.04
N ASN A 33 -19.96 -16.57 -9.49
CA ASN A 33 -18.89 -16.92 -8.57
C ASN A 33 -18.77 -15.76 -7.59
N PRO A 34 -18.91 -15.97 -6.26
CA PRO A 34 -18.65 -14.88 -5.33
C PRO A 34 -17.23 -14.40 -5.63
N ALA A 35 -17.08 -13.10 -5.87
CA ALA A 35 -15.76 -12.49 -5.96
C ALA A 35 -14.99 -12.97 -4.72
N GLY A 36 -13.80 -13.54 -4.91
CA GLY A 36 -13.00 -14.01 -3.79
C GLY A 36 -12.71 -12.88 -2.82
N ASP A 37 -12.43 -13.20 -1.57
CA ASP A 37 -12.19 -12.23 -0.49
C ASP A 37 -10.70 -11.85 -0.34
N GLY A 38 -9.86 -12.15 -1.34
CA GLY A 38 -8.42 -11.89 -1.30
C GLY A 38 -8.09 -10.42 -1.12
N ILE A 39 -7.07 -10.15 -0.31
CA ILE A 39 -6.56 -8.79 -0.03
C ILE A 39 -5.19 -8.64 -0.63
N HIS A 40 -5.01 -7.62 -1.48
CA HIS A 40 -3.70 -7.21 -1.95
C HIS A 40 -3.11 -6.19 -0.98
N THR A 41 -2.00 -6.51 -0.31
CA THR A 41 -1.35 -5.64 0.68
C THR A 41 -0.05 -5.08 0.12
N LEU A 42 0.04 -3.77 0.06
CA LEU A 42 1.22 -3.02 -0.36
C LEU A 42 1.99 -2.51 0.86
N TYR A 43 3.27 -2.87 0.94
CA TYR A 43 4.23 -2.36 1.91
C TYR A 43 5.12 -1.33 1.23
N LEU A 44 4.79 -0.05 1.37
CA LEU A 44 5.55 1.05 0.79
C LEU A 44 6.67 1.46 1.75
N ILE A 45 7.91 1.33 1.30
CA ILE A 45 9.10 1.62 2.10
C ILE A 45 9.83 2.80 1.48
N ARG A 46 10.06 3.86 2.26
CA ARG A 46 10.95 4.93 1.81
C ARG A 46 12.40 4.44 1.89
N HIS A 47 13.21 4.75 0.88
CA HIS A 47 14.64 4.44 0.89
C HIS A 47 15.35 4.95 2.17
N GLY A 48 16.47 4.35 2.55
CA GLY A 48 17.33 4.76 3.66
C GLY A 48 17.97 6.14 3.47
N ASP A 49 18.59 6.67 4.53
CA ASP A 49 19.35 7.93 4.44
C ASP A 49 20.52 7.79 3.48
N TYR A 50 20.92 8.90 2.84
CA TYR A 50 21.82 8.85 1.70
C TYR A 50 22.71 10.09 1.59
N GLU A 51 23.75 10.02 0.77
CA GLU A 51 24.67 11.11 0.46
C GLU A 51 23.95 12.15 -0.43
N SER A 52 23.22 13.06 0.20
CA SER A 52 22.40 14.07 -0.50
C SER A 52 23.23 15.04 -1.32
N ASP A 53 24.47 15.29 -0.93
CA ASP A 53 25.38 16.28 -1.52
C ASP A 53 26.20 15.73 -2.70
N ASP A 54 26.02 14.43 -3.04
CA ASP A 54 26.65 13.85 -4.23
C ASP A 54 26.09 14.54 -5.49
N PRO A 55 26.94 15.22 -6.30
CA PRO A 55 26.48 15.99 -7.45
C PRO A 55 26.08 15.13 -8.64
N ARG A 56 26.38 13.84 -8.62
CA ARG A 56 25.99 12.93 -9.72
C ARG A 56 24.49 12.77 -9.77
N ASP A 57 23.99 12.32 -10.93
CA ASP A 57 22.57 12.01 -11.08
C ASP A 57 22.09 10.92 -10.12
N SER A 58 20.77 10.76 -9.99
CA SER A 58 20.16 9.87 -9.01
C SER A 58 20.37 8.38 -9.29
N ASP A 59 20.86 8.00 -10.46
CA ASP A 59 21.11 6.60 -10.83
C ASP A 59 22.55 6.18 -10.52
N ALA A 60 23.54 7.10 -10.61
CA ALA A 60 24.95 6.85 -10.37
C ALA A 60 25.44 7.37 -9.00
N GLY A 61 24.87 8.49 -8.55
CA GLY A 61 25.20 9.12 -7.27
C GLY A 61 24.15 8.87 -6.19
N LYS A 62 24.30 9.60 -5.06
CA LYS A 62 23.32 9.56 -3.96
C LYS A 62 23.13 8.16 -3.37
N ALA A 63 24.24 7.45 -3.14
CA ALA A 63 24.26 6.16 -2.46
C ALA A 63 23.75 6.27 -1.02
N LEU A 64 23.36 5.15 -0.43
CA LEU A 64 23.09 5.10 1.00
C LEU A 64 24.36 5.46 1.78
N ASN A 65 24.21 6.30 2.80
CA ASN A 65 25.25 6.49 3.79
C ASN A 65 25.21 5.36 4.85
N PRO A 66 26.18 5.28 5.78
CA PRO A 66 26.19 4.21 6.80
C PRO A 66 24.89 4.13 7.62
N LEU A 67 24.26 5.27 7.94
CA LEU A 67 22.97 5.29 8.64
C LEU A 67 21.85 4.69 7.79
N GLY A 68 21.81 5.03 6.50
CA GLY A 68 20.80 4.48 5.59
C GLY A 68 20.94 2.97 5.38
N GLN A 69 22.18 2.45 5.36
CA GLN A 69 22.41 1.00 5.31
C GLN A 69 21.88 0.29 6.56
N GLU A 70 22.11 0.87 7.75
CA GLU A 70 21.59 0.34 9.01
C GLU A 70 20.07 0.42 9.07
N GLN A 71 19.46 1.54 8.64
CA GLN A 71 17.99 1.67 8.53
C GLN A 71 17.39 0.60 7.61
N ALA A 72 18.05 0.33 6.46
CA ALA A 72 17.62 -0.72 5.52
C ALA A 72 17.67 -2.13 6.14
N GLN A 73 18.69 -2.42 6.94
CA GLN A 73 18.78 -3.68 7.68
C GLN A 73 17.65 -3.82 8.71
N LEU A 74 17.37 -2.76 9.48
CA LEU A 74 16.35 -2.77 10.51
C LEU A 74 14.94 -2.95 9.93
N VAL A 75 14.60 -2.24 8.83
CA VAL A 75 13.30 -2.44 8.19
C VAL A 75 13.16 -3.83 7.58
N ALA A 76 14.22 -4.36 6.99
CA ALA A 76 14.22 -5.72 6.44
C ALA A 76 13.99 -6.78 7.54
N GLN A 77 14.68 -6.66 8.68
CA GLN A 77 14.50 -7.53 9.84
C GLN A 77 13.06 -7.44 10.41
N ARG A 78 12.51 -6.23 10.46
CA ARG A 78 11.12 -6.02 10.88
C ARG A 78 10.13 -6.74 9.96
N LEU A 79 10.30 -6.64 8.65
CA LEU A 79 9.42 -7.30 7.68
C LEU A 79 9.61 -8.83 7.70
N ALA A 80 10.84 -9.32 7.77
CA ALA A 80 11.15 -10.75 7.85
C ALA A 80 10.59 -11.41 9.13
N ALA A 81 10.38 -10.65 10.21
CA ALA A 81 9.78 -11.14 11.46
C ALA A 81 8.24 -11.19 11.42
N LEU A 82 7.60 -10.68 10.39
CA LEU A 82 6.15 -10.79 10.25
C LEU A 82 5.76 -12.24 9.90
N PRO A 83 4.65 -12.76 10.45
CA PRO A 83 4.17 -14.12 10.16
C PRO A 83 3.43 -14.17 8.80
N VAL A 84 4.06 -13.62 7.75
CA VAL A 84 3.49 -13.53 6.40
C VAL A 84 4.57 -13.86 5.36
N THR A 85 4.15 -14.26 4.17
CA THR A 85 5.01 -14.42 3.00
C THR A 85 4.78 -13.24 2.05
N PHE A 86 5.85 -12.67 1.55
CA PHE A 86 5.82 -11.63 0.51
C PHE A 86 5.95 -12.29 -0.86
N ASP A 87 5.21 -11.80 -1.85
CA ASP A 87 5.19 -12.33 -3.22
C ASP A 87 6.25 -11.64 -4.10
N SER A 88 6.54 -10.35 -3.87
CA SER A 88 7.48 -9.57 -4.68
C SER A 88 8.15 -8.43 -3.90
N LEU A 89 9.32 -8.01 -4.41
CA LEU A 89 10.09 -6.86 -3.92
C LEU A 89 10.45 -5.97 -5.11
N HIS A 90 9.77 -4.86 -5.25
CA HIS A 90 10.01 -3.84 -6.26
C HIS A 90 10.82 -2.69 -5.69
N ALA A 91 11.68 -2.11 -6.51
CA ALA A 91 12.45 -0.92 -6.12
C ALA A 91 12.51 0.10 -7.24
N SER A 92 12.37 1.37 -6.89
CA SER A 92 12.75 2.46 -7.79
C SER A 92 14.16 2.25 -8.33
N SER A 93 14.36 2.53 -9.61
CA SER A 93 15.66 2.42 -10.27
C SER A 93 16.72 3.40 -9.73
N MET A 94 16.35 4.40 -8.92
CA MET A 94 17.30 5.32 -8.31
C MET A 94 18.18 4.63 -7.26
N ARG A 95 19.47 4.92 -7.26
CA ARG A 95 20.51 4.21 -6.51
C ARG A 95 20.15 3.98 -5.04
N ARG A 96 19.74 5.00 -4.30
CA ARG A 96 19.38 4.90 -2.87
C ARG A 96 18.24 3.93 -2.59
N ALA A 97 17.25 3.86 -3.47
CA ALA A 97 16.14 2.92 -3.33
C ALA A 97 16.57 1.49 -3.72
N ARG A 98 17.35 1.36 -4.78
CA ARG A 98 17.94 0.09 -5.22
C ARG A 98 18.84 -0.51 -4.13
N GLU A 99 19.78 0.25 -3.56
CA GLU A 99 20.66 -0.22 -2.48
C GLU A 99 19.85 -0.59 -1.21
N THR A 100 18.79 0.16 -0.88
CA THR A 100 17.87 -0.22 0.21
C THR A 100 17.24 -1.59 -0.07
N ALA A 101 16.71 -1.79 -1.26
CA ALA A 101 16.06 -3.03 -1.64
C ALA A 101 17.04 -4.22 -1.74
N GLU A 102 18.27 -4.00 -2.18
CA GLU A 102 19.33 -5.02 -2.22
C GLU A 102 19.67 -5.54 -0.82
N ILE A 103 19.78 -4.64 0.17
CA ILE A 103 19.93 -5.02 1.58
C ILE A 103 18.72 -5.81 2.07
N MET A 104 17.50 -5.34 1.76
CA MET A 104 16.25 -6.04 2.12
C MET A 104 16.17 -7.42 1.47
N SER A 105 16.53 -7.52 0.19
CA SER A 105 16.57 -8.79 -0.57
C SER A 105 17.43 -9.85 0.11
N SER A 106 18.59 -9.47 0.62
CA SER A 106 19.51 -10.39 1.29
C SER A 106 18.96 -10.99 2.60
N ILE A 107 17.99 -10.31 3.23
CA ILE A 107 17.39 -10.73 4.51
C ILE A 107 16.04 -11.42 4.28
N ILE A 108 15.22 -10.89 3.36
CA ILE A 108 13.87 -11.39 3.07
C ILE A 108 13.89 -12.58 2.11
N GLY A 109 14.95 -12.68 1.26
CA GLY A 109 15.12 -13.78 0.30
C GLY A 109 14.36 -13.60 -1.03
N LEU A 110 13.87 -12.40 -1.34
CA LEU A 110 13.19 -12.08 -2.60
C LEU A 110 14.12 -11.33 -3.56
N PRO A 111 14.10 -11.64 -4.87
CA PRO A 111 14.86 -10.88 -5.86
C PRO A 111 14.28 -9.48 -6.03
N VAL A 112 15.17 -8.49 -6.24
CA VAL A 112 14.76 -7.11 -6.52
C VAL A 112 14.31 -6.96 -7.96
N GLN A 113 13.11 -6.42 -8.17
CA GLN A 113 12.58 -6.03 -9.47
C GLN A 113 12.64 -4.50 -9.60
N LEU A 114 13.40 -3.99 -10.59
CA LEU A 114 13.52 -2.54 -10.77
C LEU A 114 12.29 -1.97 -11.48
N ALA A 115 11.79 -0.86 -10.96
CA ALA A 115 10.59 -0.18 -11.40
C ALA A 115 10.87 1.31 -11.64
N SER A 116 10.65 1.80 -12.86
CA SER A 116 10.89 3.20 -13.22
C SER A 116 9.69 4.12 -12.90
N ASP A 117 8.50 3.57 -12.78
CA ASP A 117 7.25 4.29 -12.50
C ASP A 117 7.14 4.80 -11.05
N ILE A 118 7.94 4.25 -10.12
CA ILE A 118 8.05 4.71 -8.73
C ILE A 118 9.33 5.50 -8.44
N ARG A 119 9.95 6.11 -9.47
CA ARG A 119 11.08 7.05 -9.30
C ARG A 119 10.61 8.32 -8.61
N GLU A 120 11.52 8.96 -7.84
CA GLU A 120 11.23 10.23 -7.19
C GLU A 120 11.01 11.33 -8.22
N CYS A 121 9.93 12.04 -8.04
CA CYS A 121 9.60 13.26 -8.74
C CYS A 121 8.78 14.17 -7.82
N THR A 122 8.46 15.39 -8.26
CA THR A 122 7.67 16.31 -7.45
C THR A 122 6.36 16.63 -8.15
N PRO A 123 5.25 16.03 -7.71
CA PRO A 123 3.94 16.32 -8.31
C PRO A 123 3.44 17.72 -7.91
N PRO A 124 2.35 18.23 -8.53
CA PRO A 124 1.75 19.50 -8.16
C PRO A 124 1.52 19.60 -6.65
N ALA A 125 1.79 20.76 -6.07
CA ALA A 125 1.79 21.00 -4.63
C ALA A 125 0.88 22.18 -4.26
N ARG A 126 0.34 22.18 -3.01
CA ARG A 126 -0.41 23.31 -2.44
C ARG A 126 0.52 24.39 -1.87
N ARG A 127 1.64 23.96 -1.26
CA ARG A 127 2.58 24.83 -0.59
C ARG A 127 3.29 25.72 -1.60
N GLU A 128 3.27 27.06 -1.33
CA GLU A 128 3.87 28.07 -2.20
C GLU A 128 5.38 27.91 -2.35
N ASP A 129 6.07 27.57 -1.27
CA ASP A 129 7.54 27.39 -1.27
C ASP A 129 8.02 26.22 -2.13
N ILE A 130 7.15 25.25 -2.38
CA ILE A 130 7.37 24.15 -3.31
C ILE A 130 6.95 24.56 -4.72
N ARG A 131 5.72 25.08 -4.85
CA ARG A 131 5.12 25.43 -6.13
C ARG A 131 5.93 26.47 -6.90
N ALA A 132 6.49 27.46 -6.21
CA ALA A 132 7.32 28.52 -6.83
C ALA A 132 8.63 27.99 -7.46
N LYS A 133 9.06 26.78 -7.11
CA LYS A 133 10.28 26.13 -7.61
C LYS A 133 10.02 25.05 -8.65
N LEU A 134 8.74 24.70 -8.86
CA LEU A 134 8.35 23.62 -9.78
C LEU A 134 8.21 24.13 -11.22
N ASP A 135 8.79 23.40 -12.16
CA ASP A 135 8.38 23.49 -13.55
C ASP A 135 6.98 22.85 -13.70
N PRO A 136 5.97 23.56 -14.19
CA PRO A 136 4.63 23.03 -14.33
C PRO A 136 4.53 21.80 -15.24
N LYS A 137 5.41 21.67 -16.25
CA LYS A 137 5.44 20.52 -17.15
C LYS A 137 6.01 19.29 -16.43
N GLU A 138 7.11 19.46 -15.68
CA GLU A 138 7.70 18.39 -14.89
C GLU A 138 6.73 17.92 -13.79
N ALA A 139 6.04 18.85 -13.13
CA ALA A 139 5.03 18.51 -12.13
C ALA A 139 3.85 17.73 -12.75
N ALA A 140 3.40 18.12 -13.94
CA ALA A 140 2.34 17.41 -14.65
C ALA A 140 2.78 16.01 -15.08
N ALA A 141 4.00 15.87 -15.62
CA ALA A 141 4.57 14.57 -15.98
C ALA A 141 4.75 13.66 -14.74
N CYS A 142 5.19 14.23 -13.63
CA CYS A 142 5.26 13.51 -12.36
C CYS A 142 3.88 13.00 -11.91
N ARG A 143 2.85 13.81 -11.98
CA ARG A 143 1.49 13.38 -11.66
C ARG A 143 1.05 12.23 -12.55
N GLU A 144 1.29 12.31 -13.85
CA GLU A 144 0.93 11.24 -14.80
C GLU A 144 1.68 9.94 -14.47
N GLN A 145 2.98 10.01 -14.19
CA GLN A 145 3.79 8.87 -13.74
C GLN A 145 3.18 8.21 -12.50
N LEU A 146 2.85 9.01 -11.47
CA LEU A 146 2.35 8.50 -10.20
C LEU A 146 0.90 8.01 -10.29
N ASP A 147 0.08 8.59 -11.17
CA ASP A 147 -1.26 8.07 -11.48
C ASP A 147 -1.16 6.71 -12.19
N GLY A 148 -0.20 6.54 -13.09
CA GLY A 148 0.11 5.26 -13.72
C GLY A 148 0.60 4.22 -12.71
N ALA A 149 1.52 4.60 -11.80
CA ALA A 149 1.98 3.73 -10.71
C ALA A 149 0.83 3.32 -9.78
N PHE A 150 -0.07 4.25 -9.46
CA PHE A 150 -1.26 3.92 -8.67
C PHE A 150 -2.14 2.89 -9.39
N ALA A 151 -2.43 3.09 -10.67
CA ALA A 151 -3.22 2.13 -11.43
C ALA A 151 -2.55 0.76 -11.53
N HIS A 152 -1.22 0.71 -11.66
CA HIS A 152 -0.44 -0.53 -11.76
C HIS A 152 -0.40 -1.33 -10.44
N TYR A 153 -0.06 -0.67 -9.33
CA TYR A 153 0.16 -1.38 -8.05
C TYR A 153 -1.10 -1.54 -7.21
N PHE A 154 -2.17 -0.80 -7.46
CA PHE A 154 -3.38 -0.87 -6.65
C PHE A 154 -4.47 -1.73 -7.30
N GLU A 155 -4.09 -2.70 -8.12
CA GLU A 155 -5.00 -3.70 -8.64
C GLU A 155 -5.41 -4.69 -7.54
N PRO A 156 -6.70 -5.07 -7.47
CA PRO A 156 -7.14 -6.06 -6.49
C PRO A 156 -6.62 -7.47 -6.83
N SER A 157 -6.46 -8.30 -5.81
CA SER A 157 -6.13 -9.73 -5.93
C SER A 157 -7.27 -10.59 -5.34
N PRO A 158 -8.42 -10.67 -6.02
CA PRO A 158 -9.62 -11.28 -5.43
C PRO A 158 -9.51 -12.78 -5.19
N GLU A 159 -8.63 -13.49 -5.91
CA GLU A 159 -8.52 -14.93 -5.82
C GLU A 159 -7.72 -15.42 -4.61
N ARG A 160 -6.80 -14.61 -4.12
CA ARG A 160 -5.95 -14.91 -2.96
C ARG A 160 -5.35 -13.65 -2.35
N ASP A 161 -4.94 -13.75 -1.12
CA ASP A 161 -4.08 -12.72 -0.51
C ASP A 161 -2.76 -12.61 -1.27
N SER A 162 -2.33 -11.37 -1.52
CA SER A 162 -1.01 -11.06 -2.08
C SER A 162 -0.35 -9.93 -1.27
N ARG A 163 0.98 -9.96 -1.22
CA ARG A 163 1.76 -8.99 -0.42
C ARG A 163 2.99 -8.57 -1.19
N GLU A 164 3.07 -7.30 -1.51
CA GLU A 164 4.17 -6.72 -2.28
C GLU A 164 4.90 -5.65 -1.50
N ILE A 165 6.22 -5.60 -1.66
CA ILE A 165 7.07 -4.57 -1.09
C ILE A 165 7.51 -3.62 -2.20
N LEU A 166 7.28 -2.31 -2.02
CA LEU A 166 7.71 -1.26 -2.93
C LEU A 166 8.68 -0.32 -2.23
N VAL A 167 9.96 -0.41 -2.57
CA VAL A 167 11.00 0.51 -2.06
C VAL A 167 11.10 1.72 -2.96
N CYS A 168 10.63 2.87 -2.48
CA CYS A 168 10.54 4.07 -3.28
C CYS A 168 10.86 5.35 -2.46
N HIS A 169 10.15 6.44 -2.65
CA HIS A 169 10.55 7.76 -2.20
C HIS A 169 9.45 8.50 -1.45
N GLY A 170 9.83 9.59 -0.80
CA GLY A 170 8.92 10.34 0.07
C GLY A 170 7.74 10.96 -0.67
N ASN A 171 7.95 11.62 -1.83
CA ASN A 171 6.84 12.22 -2.57
C ASN A 171 5.93 11.15 -3.16
N VAL A 172 6.52 10.05 -3.66
CA VAL A 172 5.79 8.92 -4.24
C VAL A 172 4.82 8.33 -3.21
N ILE A 173 5.31 7.95 -2.03
CA ILE A 173 4.48 7.33 -1.00
C ILE A 173 3.36 8.27 -0.56
N ARG A 174 3.67 9.54 -0.28
CA ARG A 174 2.68 10.53 0.17
C ARG A 174 1.61 10.78 -0.89
N TYR A 175 2.00 10.81 -2.17
CA TYR A 175 1.06 10.94 -3.28
C TYR A 175 0.14 9.71 -3.38
N LEU A 176 0.69 8.50 -3.34
CA LEU A 176 -0.07 7.25 -3.39
C LEU A 176 -1.04 7.12 -2.20
N VAL A 177 -0.63 7.58 -1.00
CA VAL A 177 -1.51 7.66 0.18
C VAL A 177 -2.69 8.61 -0.08
N CYS A 178 -2.46 9.80 -0.64
CA CYS A 178 -3.56 10.71 -1.00
C CYS A 178 -4.54 10.06 -1.97
N ARG A 179 -4.03 9.35 -2.99
CA ARG A 179 -4.85 8.63 -3.96
C ARG A 179 -5.66 7.51 -3.30
N ALA A 180 -5.04 6.72 -2.44
CA ALA A 180 -5.70 5.64 -1.70
C ALA A 180 -6.81 6.14 -0.77
N LEU A 181 -6.64 7.31 -0.17
CA LEU A 181 -7.64 7.94 0.69
C LEU A 181 -8.73 8.70 -0.07
N GLY A 182 -8.61 8.82 -1.39
CA GLY A 182 -9.55 9.60 -2.21
C GLY A 182 -9.56 11.11 -1.91
N VAL A 183 -8.44 11.63 -1.34
CA VAL A 183 -8.29 13.07 -1.06
C VAL A 183 -7.54 13.76 -2.19
N ASP A 184 -7.59 15.10 -2.22
CA ASP A 184 -6.81 15.88 -3.18
C ASP A 184 -5.33 15.48 -3.13
N SER A 185 -4.80 14.99 -4.24
CA SER A 185 -3.43 14.51 -4.34
C SER A 185 -2.38 15.55 -4.00
N GLN A 186 -2.67 16.85 -4.18
CA GLN A 186 -1.77 17.94 -3.78
C GLN A 186 -1.58 18.03 -2.25
N ALA A 187 -2.42 17.37 -1.45
CA ALA A 187 -2.25 17.31 0.01
C ALA A 187 -0.99 16.54 0.46
N TRP A 188 -0.29 15.88 -0.48
CA TRP A 188 0.95 15.16 -0.20
C TRP A 188 2.01 16.02 0.50
N ASP A 189 2.06 17.31 0.20
CA ASP A 189 3.06 18.24 0.76
C ASP A 189 2.80 18.65 2.22
N GLY A 190 1.63 18.29 2.75
CA GLY A 190 1.29 18.46 4.17
C GLY A 190 1.75 17.31 5.08
N MET A 191 2.33 16.25 4.51
CA MET A 191 2.80 15.09 5.27
C MET A 191 4.33 15.06 5.34
N THR A 192 4.88 14.55 6.45
CA THR A 192 6.29 14.12 6.55
C THR A 192 6.37 12.62 6.41
N ILE A 193 7.56 12.10 6.12
CA ILE A 193 7.81 10.66 6.06
C ILE A 193 9.28 10.37 6.37
N ALA A 194 9.54 9.40 7.22
CA ALA A 194 10.89 9.03 7.63
C ALA A 194 11.57 8.08 6.63
N ASN A 195 12.91 8.09 6.60
CA ASN A 195 13.67 7.08 5.87
C ASN A 195 13.42 5.69 6.46
N CYS A 196 13.30 4.70 5.61
CA CYS A 196 12.96 3.31 5.95
C CYS A 196 11.70 3.14 6.80
N SER A 197 10.78 4.12 6.79
CA SER A 197 9.45 3.93 7.37
C SER A 197 8.60 2.96 6.55
N ILE A 198 7.64 2.33 7.21
CA ILE A 198 6.68 1.40 6.62
C ILE A 198 5.32 2.08 6.51
N THR A 199 4.78 2.13 5.30
CA THR A 199 3.38 2.51 5.06
C THR A 199 2.66 1.29 4.47
N VAL A 200 1.52 0.91 5.04
CA VAL A 200 0.77 -0.28 4.61
C VAL A 200 -0.59 0.13 4.09
N ILE A 201 -0.89 -0.29 2.87
CA ILE A 201 -2.19 -0.09 2.23
C ILE A 201 -2.71 -1.45 1.77
N GLU A 202 -3.95 -1.75 2.10
CA GLU A 202 -4.67 -2.91 1.59
C GLU A 202 -5.60 -2.49 0.46
N VAL A 203 -5.63 -3.26 -0.61
CA VAL A 203 -6.61 -3.17 -1.69
C VAL A 203 -7.54 -4.37 -1.58
N ARG A 204 -8.80 -4.13 -1.36
CA ARG A 204 -9.83 -5.19 -1.22
C ARG A 204 -10.21 -5.76 -2.57
N ALA A 205 -10.92 -6.88 -2.56
CA ALA A 205 -11.40 -7.54 -3.78
C ALA A 205 -12.29 -6.65 -4.66
N ASP A 206 -12.98 -5.67 -4.07
CA ASP A 206 -13.78 -4.66 -4.79
C ASP A 206 -12.94 -3.50 -5.37
N GLY A 207 -11.61 -3.54 -5.21
CA GLY A 207 -10.69 -2.50 -5.64
C GLY A 207 -10.60 -1.30 -4.68
N SER A 208 -11.32 -1.30 -3.55
CA SER A 208 -11.27 -0.19 -2.59
C SER A 208 -9.99 -0.25 -1.75
N PRO A 209 -9.16 0.81 -1.74
CA PRO A 209 -7.95 0.84 -0.92
C PRO A 209 -8.28 1.26 0.52
N ARG A 210 -7.48 0.76 1.48
CA ARG A 210 -7.55 1.13 2.89
C ARG A 210 -6.15 1.37 3.44
N LEU A 211 -5.89 2.56 3.93
CA LEU A 211 -4.65 2.85 4.66
C LEU A 211 -4.70 2.17 6.04
N VAL A 212 -3.77 1.24 6.27
CA VAL A 212 -3.64 0.50 7.53
C VAL A 212 -2.65 1.19 8.47
N THR A 213 -1.51 1.60 7.90
CA THR A 213 -0.43 2.25 8.66
C THR A 213 0.23 3.29 7.76
N PHE A 214 0.58 4.44 8.34
CA PHE A 214 1.36 5.47 7.67
C PHE A 214 2.60 5.81 8.49
N ASP A 215 3.77 5.81 7.83
CA ASP A 215 5.04 6.25 8.40
C ASP A 215 5.44 5.55 9.71
N ASP A 216 5.21 4.22 9.82
CA ASP A 216 5.65 3.44 10.98
C ASP A 216 7.18 3.34 11.01
N VAL A 217 7.75 3.83 12.09
CA VAL A 217 9.18 3.81 12.42
C VAL A 217 9.51 3.02 13.67
N GLY A 218 8.57 2.21 14.18
CA GLY A 218 8.71 1.49 15.44
C GLY A 218 9.90 0.52 15.50
N HIS A 219 10.47 0.15 14.35
CA HIS A 219 11.68 -0.67 14.24
C HIS A 219 12.99 0.15 14.27
N LEU A 220 12.91 1.48 14.16
CA LEU A 220 14.06 2.37 14.17
C LEU A 220 14.25 2.99 15.55
N PRO A 221 15.45 2.88 16.17
CA PRO A 221 15.80 3.67 17.35
C PRO A 221 15.58 5.17 17.11
N PRO A 222 15.19 5.96 18.12
CA PRO A 222 14.85 7.37 17.94
C PRO A 222 15.97 8.23 17.33
N ASP A 223 17.22 7.91 17.60
CA ASP A 223 18.41 8.60 17.04
C ASP A 223 18.68 8.25 15.56
N LYS A 224 17.99 7.24 15.03
CA LYS A 224 18.09 6.79 13.63
C LYS A 224 16.87 7.20 12.78
N GLN A 225 15.91 7.89 13.36
CA GLN A 225 14.71 8.36 12.65
C GLN A 225 15.00 9.69 11.96
N ILE A 226 15.09 9.70 10.63
CA ILE A 226 15.34 10.89 9.81
C ILE A 226 14.10 11.21 8.98
N TYR A 227 13.48 12.33 9.25
CA TYR A 227 12.30 12.82 8.54
C TYR A 227 12.66 13.81 7.43
N THR A 228 11.84 13.87 6.39
CA THR A 228 11.98 14.88 5.33
C THR A 228 11.97 16.28 5.91
N GLY A 229 13.04 17.07 5.65
CA GLY A 229 13.16 18.44 6.12
C GLY A 229 13.51 18.58 7.60
N SER A 230 13.73 17.52 8.36
CA SER A 230 14.25 17.58 9.72
C SER A 230 15.76 17.85 9.71
N ARG A 231 16.25 18.55 10.75
CA ARG A 231 17.69 18.57 11.01
C ARG A 231 18.13 17.18 11.46
N ARG A 232 19.23 16.68 10.89
CA ARG A 232 19.83 15.41 11.37
C ARG A 232 20.11 15.54 12.87
N PRO A 233 19.81 14.49 13.66
CA PRO A 233 20.23 14.48 15.06
C PRO A 233 21.75 14.67 15.12
N GLN A 234 22.20 15.67 15.88
CA GLN A 234 23.64 15.77 16.16
C GLN A 234 24.02 14.67 17.15
N PRO A 235 25.12 13.95 16.95
CA PRO A 235 25.61 13.01 17.94
C PRO A 235 25.76 13.78 19.26
N ALA A 236 25.23 13.20 20.34
CA ALA A 236 25.40 13.78 21.67
C ALA A 236 26.91 14.01 21.90
N ALA A 237 27.30 15.24 22.25
CA ALA A 237 28.67 15.53 22.60
C ALA A 237 29.10 14.52 23.69
N ALA A 238 30.19 13.78 23.43
CA ALA A 238 30.75 12.85 24.41
C ALA A 238 31.00 13.64 25.71
N ARG A 239 30.34 13.24 26.79
CA ARG A 239 30.55 13.78 28.13
C ARG A 239 31.79 13.18 28.75
#